data_b8f9bc7d7a36880d136b74fd652d26ed
#
_entry.id   b8f9bc7d7a36880d136b74fd652d26ed
#
_cell.length_a   1.000
_cell.length_b   1.000
_cell.length_c   1.000
_cell.angle_alpha   90.00
_cell.angle_beta   90.00
_cell.angle_gamma   90.00
#
_symmetry.space_group_name_H-M   'P 1'
#
loop_
_entity.id
_entity.type
_entity.pdbx_description
1 polymer ?
#
loop_
_entity_poly.entity_id
_entity_poly.type
_entity_poly.pdbx_seq_one_letter_code
_entity_poly.pdbx_strand_id
1 'polypeptide(L)'
;VVENASDSSATDESDLPWGGLKVQFSGASLADADQIVVLLHGFGATDADLAPLAEYIGGDKRAFVFPAAPISVDGGGLAWATTEQELETAHARLASLVRFASRTYPNAEIAVGGFSQGATVSSMLLSDANLPIRHLILYSPALAIDAESLSPARNIEVLLSHGRGDQVLPFDDAKQLHGMLKRKGVVTNWHPFDDGHTITTEVLDATRDQLSREGG
;
A
#
# COMPACT_ATOMS: atom_id res chain seq x y z
N VAL A 1 -13.85 36.55 -37.54
CA VAL A 1 -13.23 36.37 -36.19
C VAL A 1 -13.82 35.10 -35.65
N VAL A 2 -13.06 34.01 -35.65
CA VAL A 2 -13.44 32.73 -35.07
C VAL A 2 -12.63 32.61 -33.80
N GLU A 3 -13.31 32.72 -32.64
CA GLU A 3 -12.73 32.46 -31.35
C GLU A 3 -12.47 30.96 -31.21
N ASN A 4 -11.20 30.61 -31.15
CA ASN A 4 -10.75 29.28 -30.69
C ASN A 4 -10.96 29.20 -29.19
N ALA A 5 -12.03 28.53 -28.75
CA ALA A 5 -12.14 28.01 -27.41
C ALA A 5 -11.13 26.86 -27.25
N SER A 6 -10.01 27.11 -26.60
CA SER A 6 -9.12 26.08 -26.11
C SER A 6 -9.82 25.38 -24.94
N ASP A 7 -10.46 24.26 -25.25
CA ASP A 7 -10.93 23.31 -24.23
C ASP A 7 -9.69 22.61 -23.62
N SER A 8 -9.14 23.24 -22.60
CA SER A 8 -8.18 22.60 -21.69
C SER A 8 -8.96 21.88 -20.60
N SER A 9 -9.59 20.76 -20.93
CA SER A 9 -10.01 19.79 -19.92
C SER A 9 -8.74 19.23 -19.30
N ALA A 10 -8.28 19.86 -18.22
CA ALA A 10 -7.32 19.24 -17.31
C ALA A 10 -7.97 17.94 -16.85
N THR A 11 -7.48 16.80 -17.35
CA THR A 11 -7.85 15.49 -16.79
C THR A 11 -7.46 15.53 -15.33
N ASP A 12 -8.46 15.39 -14.46
CA ASP A 12 -8.22 15.30 -13.01
C ASP A 12 -7.27 14.12 -12.77
N GLU A 13 -6.11 14.37 -12.19
CA GLU A 13 -5.12 13.33 -11.91
C GLU A 13 -5.71 12.18 -11.07
N SER A 14 -6.84 12.43 -10.38
CA SER A 14 -7.58 11.42 -9.61
C SER A 14 -8.23 10.34 -10.48
N ASP A 15 -8.41 10.57 -11.80
CA ASP A 15 -9.06 9.63 -12.73
C ASP A 15 -8.08 8.88 -13.64
N LEU A 16 -6.79 9.11 -13.47
CA LEU A 16 -5.78 8.39 -14.25
C LEU A 16 -5.76 6.90 -13.88
N PRO A 17 -5.68 5.99 -14.88
CA PRO A 17 -5.50 4.56 -14.61
C PRO A 17 -4.33 4.34 -13.65
N TRP A 18 -4.56 3.51 -12.62
CA TRP A 18 -3.56 3.19 -11.60
C TRP A 18 -2.92 4.41 -10.91
N GLY A 19 -3.67 5.53 -10.79
CA GLY A 19 -3.13 6.77 -10.20
C GLY A 19 -2.01 7.42 -11.01
N GLY A 20 -1.94 7.13 -12.32
CA GLY A 20 -0.86 7.59 -13.19
C GLY A 20 0.50 6.91 -12.95
N LEU A 21 0.53 5.80 -12.20
CA LEU A 21 1.73 5.02 -11.94
C LEU A 21 1.92 3.92 -13.00
N LYS A 22 3.18 3.63 -13.33
CA LYS A 22 3.53 2.40 -14.04
C LYS A 22 3.33 1.22 -13.10
N VAL A 23 2.73 0.14 -13.58
CA VAL A 23 2.44 -1.04 -12.74
C VAL A 23 2.90 -2.33 -13.42
N GLN A 24 3.37 -3.28 -12.62
CA GLN A 24 3.60 -4.66 -13.01
C GLN A 24 2.51 -5.54 -12.38
N PHE A 25 2.12 -6.62 -13.07
CA PHE A 25 1.09 -7.55 -12.62
C PHE A 25 1.63 -8.95 -12.43
N SER A 26 1.04 -9.69 -11.49
CA SER A 26 1.28 -11.12 -11.27
C SER A 26 0.02 -11.81 -10.72
N GLY A 27 0.01 -13.14 -10.69
CA GLY A 27 -1.11 -13.93 -10.17
C GLY A 27 -2.28 -14.06 -11.16
N ALA A 28 -3.50 -14.06 -10.66
CA ALA A 28 -4.71 -14.14 -11.48
C ALA A 28 -4.88 -12.94 -12.44
N SER A 29 -5.66 -13.11 -13.50
CA SER A 29 -6.07 -11.97 -14.31
C SER A 29 -6.96 -11.04 -13.47
N LEU A 30 -6.81 -9.72 -13.66
CA LEU A 30 -7.61 -8.74 -12.92
C LEU A 30 -9.14 -8.90 -13.13
N ALA A 31 -9.53 -9.39 -14.31
CA ALA A 31 -10.93 -9.60 -14.64
C ALA A 31 -11.57 -10.80 -13.90
N ASP A 32 -10.75 -11.77 -13.52
CA ASP A 32 -11.18 -13.01 -12.86
C ASP A 32 -10.84 -13.01 -11.35
N ALA A 33 -10.19 -11.96 -10.87
CA ALA A 33 -9.74 -11.87 -9.49
C ALA A 33 -10.88 -11.54 -8.53
N ASP A 34 -10.96 -12.29 -7.42
CA ASP A 34 -11.83 -11.97 -6.29
C ASP A 34 -11.11 -11.01 -5.30
N GLN A 35 -9.78 -10.89 -5.41
CA GLN A 35 -8.96 -10.02 -4.59
C GLN A 35 -7.81 -9.39 -5.39
N ILE A 36 -7.61 -8.08 -5.25
CA ILE A 36 -6.49 -7.34 -5.83
C ILE A 36 -5.58 -6.86 -4.70
N VAL A 37 -4.32 -7.28 -4.73
CA VAL A 37 -3.30 -6.95 -3.73
C VAL A 37 -2.29 -5.99 -4.35
N VAL A 38 -2.25 -4.75 -3.86
CA VAL A 38 -1.30 -3.71 -4.29
C VAL A 38 -0.15 -3.66 -3.30
N LEU A 39 1.08 -3.89 -3.75
CA LEU A 39 2.27 -3.87 -2.90
C LEU A 39 3.32 -2.88 -3.38
N LEU A 40 3.64 -1.91 -2.54
CA LEU A 40 4.59 -0.83 -2.79
C LEU A 40 5.99 -1.21 -2.30
N HIS A 41 6.99 -1.07 -3.15
CA HIS A 41 8.39 -1.35 -2.83
C HIS A 41 9.01 -0.28 -1.90
N GLY A 42 10.17 -0.59 -1.30
CA GLY A 42 10.94 0.32 -0.46
C GLY A 42 11.74 1.36 -1.25
N PHE A 43 12.34 2.32 -0.54
CA PHE A 43 13.26 3.31 -1.11
C PHE A 43 14.44 2.62 -1.79
N GLY A 44 14.80 3.06 -2.99
CA GLY A 44 15.92 2.53 -3.77
C GLY A 44 15.65 1.19 -4.46
N ALA A 45 14.46 0.60 -4.28
CA ALA A 45 13.99 -0.60 -4.96
C ALA A 45 13.17 -0.27 -6.22
N THR A 46 12.56 -1.27 -6.84
CA THR A 46 11.73 -1.16 -8.03
C THR A 46 10.42 -1.93 -7.88
N ASP A 47 9.51 -1.80 -8.83
CA ASP A 47 8.27 -2.58 -8.94
C ASP A 47 8.50 -4.10 -9.02
N ALA A 48 9.71 -4.55 -9.42
CA ALA A 48 10.06 -5.96 -9.52
C ALA A 48 10.48 -6.59 -8.17
N ASP A 49 10.90 -5.79 -7.19
CA ASP A 49 11.54 -6.31 -5.95
C ASP A 49 10.57 -7.09 -5.05
N LEU A 50 9.29 -6.70 -5.03
CA LEU A 50 8.27 -7.43 -4.27
C LEU A 50 7.48 -8.45 -5.12
N ALA A 51 7.71 -8.52 -6.44
CA ALA A 51 6.99 -9.43 -7.32
C ALA A 51 7.12 -10.94 -6.92
N PRO A 52 8.26 -11.42 -6.40
CA PRO A 52 8.36 -12.80 -5.90
C PRO A 52 7.41 -13.12 -4.74
N LEU A 53 6.94 -12.12 -3.99
CA LEU A 53 5.97 -12.33 -2.90
C LEU A 53 4.63 -12.85 -3.42
N ALA A 54 4.27 -12.56 -4.67
CA ALA A 54 3.05 -13.08 -5.29
C ALA A 54 2.98 -14.60 -5.31
N GLU A 55 4.09 -15.27 -5.62
CA GLU A 55 4.16 -16.73 -5.59
C GLU A 55 4.04 -17.29 -4.16
N TYR A 56 4.70 -16.61 -3.20
CA TYR A 56 4.70 -17.05 -1.81
C TYR A 56 3.34 -16.86 -1.14
N ILE A 57 2.73 -15.69 -1.30
CA ILE A 57 1.41 -15.39 -0.75
C ILE A 57 0.33 -16.20 -1.47
N GLY A 58 0.45 -16.37 -2.79
CA GLY A 58 -0.40 -17.24 -3.60
C GLY A 58 -1.87 -16.83 -3.61
N GLY A 59 -2.74 -17.79 -4.02
CA GLY A 59 -4.19 -17.65 -4.13
C GLY A 59 -4.66 -17.65 -5.59
N ASP A 60 -5.48 -18.66 -5.97
CA ASP A 60 -5.88 -18.91 -7.36
C ASP A 60 -6.62 -17.73 -8.00
N LYS A 61 -7.33 -16.93 -7.19
CA LYS A 61 -8.12 -15.77 -7.64
C LYS A 61 -7.58 -14.44 -7.07
N ARG A 62 -6.30 -14.40 -6.75
CA ARG A 62 -5.62 -13.21 -6.26
C ARG A 62 -4.75 -12.61 -7.35
N ALA A 63 -5.05 -11.38 -7.73
CA ALA A 63 -4.21 -10.58 -8.62
C ALA A 63 -3.29 -9.68 -7.80
N PHE A 64 -2.04 -9.56 -8.21
CA PHE A 64 -1.06 -8.69 -7.58
C PHE A 64 -0.72 -7.53 -8.51
N VAL A 65 -0.60 -6.33 -7.94
CA VAL A 65 -0.25 -5.09 -8.61
C VAL A 65 0.96 -4.48 -7.90
N PHE A 66 2.04 -4.27 -8.63
CA PHE A 66 3.28 -3.69 -8.12
C PHE A 66 3.53 -2.36 -8.81
N PRO A 67 3.15 -1.24 -8.18
CA PRO A 67 3.40 0.08 -8.74
C PRO A 67 4.88 0.46 -8.63
N ALA A 68 5.42 1.07 -9.68
CA ALA A 68 6.73 1.72 -9.67
C ALA A 68 6.63 3.12 -9.06
N ALA A 69 7.47 3.44 -8.10
CA ALA A 69 7.56 4.78 -7.55
C ALA A 69 8.04 5.79 -8.63
N PRO A 70 7.59 7.05 -8.59
CA PRO A 70 7.80 7.99 -9.69
C PRO A 70 9.18 8.68 -9.70
N ILE A 71 9.95 8.60 -8.61
CA ILE A 71 11.19 9.36 -8.44
C ILE A 71 12.39 8.43 -8.61
N SER A 72 13.24 8.72 -9.60
CA SER A 72 14.51 8.01 -9.76
C SER A 72 15.53 8.49 -8.73
N VAL A 73 16.23 7.55 -8.11
CA VAL A 73 17.33 7.84 -7.17
C VAL A 73 18.65 7.27 -7.67
N ASP A 74 19.75 7.72 -7.07
CA ASP A 74 21.08 7.25 -7.43
C ASP A 74 21.18 5.71 -7.29
N GLY A 75 21.89 5.08 -8.22
CA GLY A 75 22.03 3.63 -8.25
C GLY A 75 20.95 2.89 -9.06
N GLY A 76 20.01 3.61 -9.70
CA GLY A 76 19.00 3.04 -10.60
C GLY A 76 17.72 2.55 -9.92
N GLY A 77 17.56 2.82 -8.62
CA GLY A 77 16.35 2.55 -7.87
C GLY A 77 15.32 3.66 -7.96
N LEU A 78 14.17 3.46 -7.32
CA LEU A 78 13.03 4.37 -7.30
C LEU A 78 12.68 4.73 -5.84
N ALA A 79 12.03 5.89 -5.67
CA ALA A 79 11.52 6.36 -4.38
C ALA A 79 10.11 6.93 -4.52
N TRP A 80 9.33 6.74 -3.49
CA TRP A 80 7.99 7.34 -3.38
C TRP A 80 8.09 8.82 -3.01
N ALA A 81 9.06 9.15 -2.16
CA ALA A 81 9.32 10.51 -1.70
C ALA A 81 10.77 10.69 -1.25
N THR A 82 11.29 11.90 -1.41
CA THR A 82 12.52 12.41 -0.81
C THR A 82 12.23 13.66 0.04
N THR A 83 11.03 14.19 -0.07
CA THR A 83 10.51 15.33 0.69
C THR A 83 9.11 15.01 1.24
N GLU A 84 8.67 15.79 2.23
CA GLU A 84 7.31 15.65 2.79
C GLU A 84 6.22 15.93 1.74
N GLN A 85 6.40 16.93 0.88
CA GLN A 85 5.46 17.23 -0.21
C GLN A 85 5.33 16.07 -1.22
N GLU A 86 6.43 15.38 -1.51
CA GLU A 86 6.41 14.20 -2.38
C GLU A 86 5.72 13.01 -1.70
N LEU A 87 5.84 12.88 -0.37
CA LEU A 87 5.15 11.86 0.40
C LEU A 87 3.63 12.06 0.33
N GLU A 88 3.15 13.29 0.47
CA GLU A 88 1.73 13.64 0.27
C GLU A 88 1.27 13.35 -1.17
N THR A 89 2.11 13.64 -2.16
CA THR A 89 1.82 13.33 -3.57
C THR A 89 1.73 11.81 -3.80
N ALA A 90 2.64 11.04 -3.22
CA ALA A 90 2.62 9.58 -3.30
C ALA A 90 1.36 8.99 -2.66
N HIS A 91 0.95 9.51 -1.50
CA HIS A 91 -0.31 9.15 -0.83
C HIS A 91 -1.52 9.44 -1.72
N ALA A 92 -1.61 10.64 -2.30
CA ALA A 92 -2.72 11.00 -3.20
C ALA A 92 -2.80 10.09 -4.43
N ARG A 93 -1.67 9.76 -5.06
CA ARG A 93 -1.60 8.82 -6.19
C ARG A 93 -2.03 7.42 -5.79
N LEU A 94 -1.60 6.94 -4.62
CA LEU A 94 -2.02 5.63 -4.12
C LEU A 94 -3.52 5.58 -3.84
N ALA A 95 -4.08 6.62 -3.23
CA ALA A 95 -5.53 6.73 -3.03
C ALA A 95 -6.31 6.72 -4.35
N SER A 96 -5.80 7.43 -5.39
CA SER A 96 -6.37 7.40 -6.74
C SER A 96 -6.29 6.02 -7.37
N LEU A 97 -5.17 5.32 -7.22
CA LEU A 97 -4.99 3.94 -7.67
C LEU A 97 -6.04 3.00 -7.05
N VAL A 98 -6.24 3.10 -5.74
CA VAL A 98 -7.24 2.29 -5.00
C VAL A 98 -8.64 2.56 -5.53
N ARG A 99 -9.02 3.83 -5.71
CA ARG A 99 -10.34 4.20 -6.26
C ARG A 99 -10.50 3.71 -7.69
N PHE A 100 -9.48 3.81 -8.52
CA PHE A 100 -9.50 3.28 -9.88
C PHE A 100 -9.71 1.76 -9.88
N ALA A 101 -8.92 1.00 -9.10
CA ALA A 101 -9.02 -0.46 -9.01
C ALA A 101 -10.43 -0.90 -8.58
N SER A 102 -10.97 -0.30 -7.52
CA SER A 102 -12.30 -0.62 -6.99
C SER A 102 -13.43 -0.29 -7.98
N ARG A 103 -13.34 0.83 -8.73
CA ARG A 103 -14.35 1.18 -9.75
C ARG A 103 -14.29 0.26 -10.96
N THR A 104 -13.08 -0.15 -11.36
CA THR A 104 -12.86 -0.97 -12.56
C THR A 104 -13.16 -2.45 -12.29
N TYR A 105 -12.87 -2.91 -11.09
CA TYR A 105 -13.05 -4.30 -10.65
C TYR A 105 -13.92 -4.40 -9.41
N PRO A 106 -15.23 -4.08 -9.51
CA PRO A 106 -16.11 -3.89 -8.36
C PRO A 106 -16.41 -5.16 -7.57
N ASN A 107 -16.09 -6.34 -8.13
CA ASN A 107 -16.27 -7.62 -7.46
C ASN A 107 -15.03 -8.08 -6.69
N ALA A 108 -13.90 -7.38 -6.84
CA ALA A 108 -12.66 -7.73 -6.16
C ALA A 108 -12.49 -6.92 -4.87
N GLU A 109 -12.16 -7.60 -3.78
CA GLU A 109 -11.70 -6.93 -2.55
C GLU A 109 -10.31 -6.32 -2.77
N ILE A 110 -10.09 -5.11 -2.24
CA ILE A 110 -8.82 -4.42 -2.37
C ILE A 110 -8.00 -4.57 -1.09
N ALA A 111 -6.81 -5.13 -1.24
CA ALA A 111 -5.74 -5.11 -0.25
C ALA A 111 -4.61 -4.18 -0.71
N VAL A 112 -4.07 -3.39 0.20
CA VAL A 112 -2.95 -2.48 -0.09
C VAL A 112 -1.86 -2.68 0.94
N GLY A 113 -0.62 -2.51 0.54
CA GLY A 113 0.48 -2.56 1.49
C GLY A 113 1.82 -2.26 0.85
N GLY A 114 2.87 -2.60 1.56
CA GLY A 114 4.23 -2.44 1.07
C GLY A 114 5.29 -2.68 2.12
N PHE A 115 6.52 -2.43 1.72
CA PHE A 115 7.70 -2.57 2.56
C PHE A 115 8.40 -1.22 2.74
N SER A 116 8.87 -0.92 3.96
CA SER A 116 9.68 0.26 4.26
C SER A 116 8.97 1.55 3.84
N GLN A 117 9.53 2.35 2.93
CA GLN A 117 8.89 3.57 2.42
C GLN A 117 7.53 3.27 1.77
N GLY A 118 7.38 2.15 1.05
CA GLY A 118 6.09 1.73 0.49
C GLY A 118 5.04 1.43 1.57
N ALA A 119 5.44 0.83 2.70
CA ALA A 119 4.56 0.63 3.85
C ALA A 119 4.20 1.97 4.53
N THR A 120 5.14 2.91 4.58
CA THR A 120 4.93 4.27 5.10
C THR A 120 3.85 4.99 4.29
N VAL A 121 3.97 5.03 2.96
CA VAL A 121 2.95 5.61 2.06
C VAL A 121 1.61 4.90 2.23
N SER A 122 1.61 3.57 2.29
CA SER A 122 0.38 2.78 2.48
C SER A 122 -0.29 3.08 3.83
N SER A 123 0.48 3.33 4.89
CA SER A 123 -0.07 3.66 6.22
C SER A 123 -0.86 4.98 6.23
N MET A 124 -0.53 5.92 5.33
CA MET A 124 -1.24 7.20 5.21
C MET A 124 -2.69 7.04 4.74
N LEU A 125 -3.02 5.93 4.07
CA LEU A 125 -4.42 5.61 3.70
C LEU A 125 -5.34 5.43 4.92
N LEU A 126 -4.78 5.26 6.11
CA LEU A 126 -5.53 5.25 7.38
C LEU A 126 -6.13 6.63 7.73
N SER A 127 -5.83 7.68 6.99
CA SER A 127 -6.47 9.01 7.13
C SER A 127 -7.76 9.16 6.32
N ASP A 128 -8.14 8.20 5.46
CA ASP A 128 -9.32 8.28 4.60
C ASP A 128 -10.31 7.14 4.87
N ALA A 129 -11.37 7.45 5.63
CA ALA A 129 -12.43 6.51 5.99
C ALA A 129 -13.27 6.01 4.81
N ASN A 130 -13.17 6.63 3.64
CA ASN A 130 -14.00 6.34 2.46
C ASN A 130 -13.27 5.49 1.41
N LEU A 131 -12.01 5.12 1.64
CA LEU A 131 -11.30 4.24 0.72
C LEU A 131 -11.84 2.80 0.80
N PRO A 132 -12.09 2.17 -0.34
CA PRO A 132 -12.61 0.80 -0.42
C PRO A 132 -11.46 -0.22 -0.22
N ILE A 133 -10.84 -0.20 0.96
CA ILE A 133 -9.74 -1.10 1.33
C ILE A 133 -10.24 -2.06 2.40
N ARG A 134 -10.04 -3.36 2.20
CA ARG A 134 -10.35 -4.40 3.17
C ARG A 134 -9.15 -4.78 4.03
N HIS A 135 -7.96 -4.88 3.42
CA HIS A 135 -6.74 -5.26 4.11
C HIS A 135 -5.63 -4.23 3.87
N LEU A 136 -4.94 -3.86 4.94
CA LEU A 136 -3.73 -3.03 4.88
C LEU A 136 -2.55 -3.82 5.43
N ILE A 137 -1.48 -3.94 4.63
CA ILE A 137 -0.33 -4.80 4.93
C ILE A 137 0.92 -3.93 5.05
N LEU A 138 1.42 -3.75 6.25
CA LEU A 138 2.48 -2.81 6.58
C LEU A 138 3.73 -3.56 7.08
N TYR A 139 4.73 -3.71 6.20
CA TYR A 139 6.00 -4.31 6.55
C TYR A 139 7.03 -3.22 6.86
N SER A 140 7.40 -3.09 8.12
CA SER A 140 8.40 -2.13 8.65
C SER A 140 8.17 -0.67 8.19
N PRO A 141 7.00 -0.06 8.46
CA PRO A 141 6.74 1.34 8.13
C PRO A 141 7.48 2.29 9.08
N ALA A 142 7.80 3.51 8.60
CA ALA A 142 7.98 4.66 9.46
C ALA A 142 6.62 5.22 9.91
N LEU A 143 6.58 5.99 10.98
CA LEU A 143 5.38 6.68 11.44
C LEU A 143 5.17 7.98 10.63
N ALA A 144 4.19 7.97 9.74
CA ALA A 144 3.86 9.10 8.86
C ALA A 144 2.44 9.66 9.08
N ILE A 145 1.74 9.20 10.11
CA ILE A 145 0.38 9.64 10.44
C ILE A 145 0.29 9.90 11.96
N ASP A 146 -0.39 10.95 12.35
CA ASP A 146 -0.69 11.22 13.74
C ASP A 146 -2.06 10.63 14.19
N ALA A 147 -2.30 10.65 15.51
CA ALA A 147 -3.51 10.07 16.07
C ALA A 147 -4.78 10.87 15.73
N GLU A 148 -4.67 12.15 15.41
CA GLU A 148 -5.79 13.03 15.08
C GLU A 148 -6.26 12.79 13.66
N SER A 149 -5.32 12.64 12.72
CA SER A 149 -5.57 12.32 11.31
C SER A 149 -6.08 10.88 11.10
N LEU A 150 -5.89 9.99 12.08
CA LEU A 150 -6.26 8.59 11.95
C LEU A 150 -7.79 8.41 11.86
N SER A 151 -8.26 8.13 10.65
CA SER A 151 -9.67 7.91 10.28
C SER A 151 -9.78 6.72 9.31
N PRO A 152 -9.51 5.49 9.78
CA PRO A 152 -9.42 4.33 8.91
C PRO A 152 -10.77 3.95 8.30
N ALA A 153 -10.73 3.33 7.12
CA ALA A 153 -11.90 2.77 6.46
C ALA A 153 -12.64 1.79 7.38
N ARG A 154 -13.95 1.71 7.22
CA ARG A 154 -14.77 0.75 8.00
C ARG A 154 -14.37 -0.68 7.64
N ASN A 155 -14.30 -1.52 8.65
CA ASN A 155 -13.97 -2.94 8.54
C ASN A 155 -12.57 -3.24 7.95
N ILE A 156 -11.66 -2.27 7.96
CA ILE A 156 -10.28 -2.52 7.57
C ILE A 156 -9.60 -3.45 8.58
N GLU A 157 -8.84 -4.41 8.07
CA GLU A 157 -7.94 -5.24 8.86
C GLU A 157 -6.50 -4.88 8.54
N VAL A 158 -5.70 -4.60 9.55
CA VAL A 158 -4.30 -4.20 9.39
C VAL A 158 -3.39 -5.35 9.82
N LEU A 159 -2.48 -5.78 8.95
CA LEU A 159 -1.29 -6.52 9.34
C LEU A 159 -0.14 -5.52 9.48
N LEU A 160 0.48 -5.49 10.63
CA LEU A 160 1.60 -4.62 10.94
C LEU A 160 2.76 -5.47 11.46
N SER A 161 3.90 -5.42 10.79
CA SER A 161 5.10 -6.14 11.21
C SER A 161 6.31 -5.22 11.28
N HIS A 162 7.27 -5.53 12.16
CA HIS A 162 8.52 -4.78 12.25
C HIS A 162 9.57 -5.57 13.03
N GLY A 163 10.81 -5.54 12.55
CA GLY A 163 11.95 -6.15 13.23
C GLY A 163 12.40 -5.33 14.44
N ARG A 164 12.58 -5.97 15.60
CA ARG A 164 13.10 -5.28 16.81
C ARG A 164 14.54 -4.81 16.67
N GLY A 165 15.31 -5.45 15.78
CA GLY A 165 16.69 -5.10 15.45
C GLY A 165 16.83 -4.18 14.25
N ASP A 166 15.75 -3.58 13.75
CA ASP A 166 15.76 -2.72 12.58
C ASP A 166 16.67 -1.50 12.81
N GLN A 167 17.69 -1.36 11.96
CA GLN A 167 18.66 -0.25 11.98
C GLN A 167 18.36 0.83 10.93
N VAL A 168 17.33 0.65 10.12
CA VAL A 168 16.92 1.56 9.04
C VAL A 168 15.76 2.44 9.50
N LEU A 169 14.71 1.82 10.04
CA LEU A 169 13.54 2.51 10.58
C LEU A 169 13.30 2.09 12.03
N PRO A 170 12.95 3.05 12.92
CA PRO A 170 12.77 2.75 14.34
C PRO A 170 11.61 1.77 14.58
N PHE A 171 11.86 0.70 15.33
CA PHE A 171 10.82 -0.23 15.77
C PHE A 171 9.70 0.47 16.56
N ASP A 172 10.04 1.53 17.29
CA ASP A 172 9.07 2.31 18.07
C ASP A 172 8.04 3.03 17.20
N ASP A 173 8.33 3.33 15.94
CA ASP A 173 7.37 3.90 14.98
C ASP A 173 6.17 2.96 14.77
N ALA A 174 6.44 1.70 14.44
CA ALA A 174 5.39 0.70 14.26
C ALA A 174 4.66 0.37 15.57
N LYS A 175 5.37 0.35 16.68
CA LYS A 175 4.76 0.17 18.02
C LYS A 175 3.83 1.31 18.37
N GLN A 176 4.19 2.56 18.04
CA GLN A 176 3.33 3.72 18.23
C GLN A 176 2.10 3.64 17.33
N LEU A 177 2.27 3.32 16.04
CA LEU A 177 1.16 3.10 15.10
C LEU A 177 0.20 2.01 15.61
N HIS A 178 0.73 0.86 16.05
CA HIS A 178 -0.10 -0.20 16.65
C HIS A 178 -0.92 0.31 17.83
N GLY A 179 -0.29 1.09 18.73
CA GLY A 179 -0.99 1.70 19.88
C GLY A 179 -2.11 2.65 19.44
N MET A 180 -1.92 3.41 18.37
CA MET A 180 -2.92 4.31 17.81
C MET A 180 -4.10 3.52 17.20
N LEU A 181 -3.84 2.51 16.38
CA LEU A 181 -4.85 1.63 15.79
C LEU A 181 -5.69 0.93 16.85
N LYS A 182 -5.05 0.39 17.91
CA LYS A 182 -5.73 -0.24 19.02
C LYS A 182 -6.69 0.72 19.74
N ARG A 183 -6.28 1.98 19.98
CA ARG A 183 -7.15 3.00 20.60
C ARG A 183 -8.35 3.36 19.73
N LYS A 184 -8.23 3.27 18.42
CA LYS A 184 -9.32 3.49 17.44
C LYS A 184 -10.19 2.24 17.22
N GLY A 185 -9.87 1.09 17.85
CA GLY A 185 -10.62 -0.15 17.68
C GLY A 185 -10.40 -0.86 16.35
N VAL A 186 -9.31 -0.54 15.65
CA VAL A 186 -8.97 -1.19 14.37
C VAL A 186 -8.42 -2.59 14.63
N VAL A 187 -8.95 -3.58 13.91
CA VAL A 187 -8.45 -4.96 13.94
C VAL A 187 -7.02 -4.97 13.40
N THR A 188 -6.05 -5.30 14.25
CA THR A 188 -4.64 -5.25 13.91
C THR A 188 -3.94 -6.56 14.29
N ASN A 189 -3.41 -7.27 13.29
CA ASN A 189 -2.50 -8.39 13.45
C ASN A 189 -1.09 -7.82 13.61
N TRP A 190 -0.59 -7.79 14.85
CA TRP A 190 0.73 -7.25 15.17
C TRP A 190 1.79 -8.35 15.23
N HIS A 191 2.79 -8.28 14.34
CA HIS A 191 3.86 -9.26 14.17
C HIS A 191 5.25 -8.63 14.36
N PRO A 192 5.67 -8.34 15.60
CA PRO A 192 7.05 -7.96 15.89
C PRO A 192 7.95 -9.20 15.87
N PHE A 193 9.11 -9.13 15.24
CA PHE A 193 10.04 -10.25 15.12
C PHE A 193 11.48 -9.86 15.49
N ASP A 194 12.32 -10.88 15.80
CA ASP A 194 13.70 -10.66 16.28
C ASP A 194 14.68 -10.70 15.09
N ASP A 195 14.58 -9.71 14.20
CA ASP A 195 15.47 -9.52 13.05
C ASP A 195 15.57 -8.02 12.72
N GLY A 196 16.28 -7.68 11.63
CA GLY A 196 16.49 -6.32 11.12
C GLY A 196 15.38 -5.83 10.19
N HIS A 197 15.77 -4.97 9.22
CA HIS A 197 14.88 -4.38 8.21
C HIS A 197 14.58 -5.37 7.08
N THR A 198 13.62 -6.27 7.30
CA THR A 198 13.30 -7.36 6.38
C THR A 198 11.82 -7.79 6.49
N ILE A 199 11.42 -8.73 5.63
CA ILE A 199 10.13 -9.44 5.70
C ILE A 199 10.45 -10.91 5.96
N THR A 200 10.03 -11.45 7.11
CA THR A 200 10.28 -12.86 7.46
C THR A 200 9.24 -13.80 6.88
N THR A 201 9.56 -15.09 6.82
CA THR A 201 8.62 -16.12 6.36
C THR A 201 7.36 -16.16 7.21
N GLU A 202 7.48 -16.01 8.54
CA GLU A 202 6.34 -15.98 9.45
C GLU A 202 5.39 -14.81 9.18
N VAL A 203 5.95 -13.65 8.78
CA VAL A 203 5.16 -12.47 8.40
C VAL A 203 4.44 -12.72 7.06
N LEU A 204 5.08 -13.40 6.11
CA LEU A 204 4.44 -13.78 4.85
C LEU A 204 3.32 -14.82 5.04
N ASP A 205 3.54 -15.79 5.93
CA ASP A 205 2.49 -16.76 6.32
C ASP A 205 1.28 -16.04 6.94
N ALA A 206 1.52 -15.11 7.87
CA ALA A 206 0.47 -14.29 8.47
C ALA A 206 -0.28 -13.42 7.44
N THR A 207 0.44 -12.91 6.42
CA THR A 207 -0.17 -12.17 5.30
C THR A 207 -1.10 -13.07 4.50
N ARG A 208 -0.63 -14.26 4.11
CA ARG A 208 -1.46 -15.23 3.39
C ARG A 208 -2.71 -15.60 4.17
N ASP A 209 -2.56 -15.86 5.47
CA ASP A 209 -3.66 -16.20 6.35
C ASP A 209 -4.68 -15.05 6.47
N GLN A 210 -4.22 -13.80 6.61
CA GLN A 210 -5.10 -12.64 6.66
C GLN A 210 -5.87 -12.45 5.35
N LEU A 211 -5.19 -12.55 4.22
CA LEU A 211 -5.80 -12.40 2.90
C LEU A 211 -6.72 -13.56 2.49
N SER A 212 -6.69 -14.67 3.22
CA SER A 212 -7.55 -15.84 2.98
C SER A 212 -8.80 -15.87 3.88
N ARG A 213 -8.96 -14.88 4.76
CA ARG A 213 -10.17 -14.76 5.59
C ARG A 213 -11.29 -14.21 4.75
N GLU A 214 -12.37 -14.99 4.64
CA GLU A 214 -13.60 -14.49 4.03
C GLU A 214 -14.15 -13.33 4.84
N GLY A 215 -14.62 -12.29 4.16
CA GLY A 215 -15.26 -11.16 4.81
C GLY A 215 -16.53 -11.60 5.53
N GLY A 216 -16.55 -11.50 6.85
CA GLY A 216 -17.73 -11.80 7.67
C GLY A 216 -18.80 -10.71 7.53
#